data_d71100d4b04106d71f3d5dffeb6b2e42
#
_entry.id   d71100d4b04106d71f3d5dffeb6b2e42
#
_cell.length_a   1.000
_cell.length_b   1.000
_cell.length_c   1.000
_cell.angle_alpha   90.00
_cell.angle_beta   90.00
_cell.angle_gamma   90.00
#
_symmetry.space_group_name_H-M   'P 1'
#
loop_
_entity.id
_entity.type
_entity.pdbx_description
1 polymer ?
#
loop_
_entity_poly.entity_id
_entity_poly.type
_entity_poly.pdbx_seq_one_letter_code
_entity_poly.pdbx_strand_id
1 'polypeptide(L)'
;MIEKFKTLFFVKSSLISLYLALTIPLPFISIEKLKIPSILIFALGLYLIINITSDYVETCNNKISYKTNFVSKTLGKKNWEISWKDIKLIKSQPTSQGSKGFYFNTIKDDNFLVPQRVENFEKFLLIVSSNTGIDID
;
A
#
# COMPACT_ATOMS: atom_id res chain seq x y z
N MET A 1 -13.41 -17.94 -0.84
CA MET A 1 -12.41 -17.64 0.22
C MET A 1 -12.02 -16.17 0.07
N ILE A 2 -11.83 -15.46 1.18
CA ILE A 2 -11.37 -14.05 1.15
C ILE A 2 -9.93 -14.04 1.66
N GLU A 3 -8.99 -13.54 0.85
CA GLU A 3 -7.60 -13.38 1.26
C GLU A 3 -7.21 -11.91 1.25
N LYS A 4 -6.37 -11.51 2.24
CA LYS A 4 -5.91 -10.13 2.42
C LYS A 4 -4.40 -10.07 2.30
N PHE A 5 -3.92 -9.22 1.41
CA PHE A 5 -2.51 -8.96 1.15
C PHE A 5 -2.15 -7.56 1.66
N LYS A 6 -1.44 -7.51 2.77
CA LYS A 6 -1.00 -6.26 3.41
C LYS A 6 0.34 -5.78 2.83
N THR A 7 0.68 -4.54 3.11
CA THR A 7 2.03 -4.03 2.80
C THR A 7 3.09 -4.84 3.52
N LEU A 8 4.17 -5.18 2.82
CA LEU A 8 5.32 -5.91 3.36
C LEU A 8 5.77 -5.34 4.71
N PHE A 9 5.94 -6.23 5.69
CA PHE A 9 6.43 -5.87 7.02
C PHE A 9 7.77 -5.12 6.96
N PHE A 10 8.68 -5.54 6.08
CA PHE A 10 9.97 -4.90 5.89
C PHE A 10 9.85 -3.43 5.47
N VAL A 11 8.96 -3.11 4.53
CA VAL A 11 8.71 -1.72 4.08
C VAL A 11 8.16 -0.89 5.21
N LYS A 12 7.21 -1.43 5.96
CA LYS A 12 6.62 -0.77 7.12
C LYS A 12 7.65 -0.51 8.22
N SER A 13 8.42 -1.51 8.58
CA SER A 13 9.45 -1.40 9.63
C SER A 13 10.58 -0.45 9.23
N SER A 14 11.04 -0.48 7.97
CA SER A 14 12.06 0.44 7.47
C SER A 14 11.60 1.90 7.54
N LEU A 15 10.37 2.20 7.15
CA LEU A 15 9.81 3.55 7.25
C LEU A 15 9.70 4.02 8.70
N ILE A 16 9.24 3.15 9.58
CA ILE A 16 9.14 3.45 11.02
C ILE A 16 10.55 3.68 11.60
N SER A 17 11.51 2.80 11.31
CA SER A 17 12.89 2.92 11.81
C SER A 17 13.55 4.21 11.32
N LEU A 18 13.41 4.55 10.04
CA LEU A 18 13.92 5.80 9.48
C LEU A 18 13.29 7.00 10.16
N TYR A 19 11.98 6.99 10.33
CA TYR A 19 11.27 8.06 11.01
C TYR A 19 11.73 8.23 12.46
N LEU A 20 11.87 7.14 13.21
CA LEU A 20 12.36 7.13 14.59
C LEU A 20 13.79 7.70 14.67
N ALA A 21 14.69 7.25 13.78
CA ALA A 21 16.06 7.75 13.73
C ALA A 21 16.14 9.26 13.53
N LEU A 22 15.25 9.82 12.71
CA LEU A 22 15.21 11.25 12.43
C LEU A 22 14.53 12.07 13.53
N THR A 23 13.58 11.50 14.24
CA THR A 23 12.72 12.28 15.15
C THR A 23 12.99 12.06 16.63
N ILE A 24 13.56 10.92 17.04
CA ILE A 24 13.94 10.67 18.46
C ILE A 24 14.83 11.76 19.05
N PRO A 25 15.83 12.29 18.32
CA PRO A 25 16.69 13.36 18.88
C PRO A 25 15.97 14.69 19.15
N LEU A 26 14.87 14.96 18.45
CA LEU A 26 14.19 16.26 18.50
C LEU A 26 13.76 16.70 19.91
N PRO A 27 13.11 15.87 20.75
CA PRO A 27 12.72 16.26 22.09
C PRO A 27 13.91 16.54 23.02
N PHE A 28 15.11 15.98 22.74
CA PHE A 28 16.31 16.15 23.54
C PHE A 28 17.09 17.41 23.15
N ILE A 29 17.02 17.84 21.91
CA ILE A 29 17.68 19.02 21.36
C ILE A 29 16.80 20.26 21.53
N SER A 30 15.50 20.11 21.62
CA SER A 30 14.55 21.22 21.67
C SER A 30 14.66 22.03 22.95
N ILE A 31 14.58 23.36 22.83
CA ILE A 31 14.39 24.28 23.93
C ILE A 31 13.14 23.88 24.70
N GLU A 32 13.09 24.08 26.00
CA GLU A 32 11.97 23.63 26.86
C GLU A 32 10.57 23.98 26.32
N LYS A 33 10.41 25.19 25.76
CA LYS A 33 9.15 25.62 25.12
C LYS A 33 8.73 24.80 23.90
N LEU A 34 9.68 24.11 23.26
CA LEU A 34 9.44 23.31 22.04
C LEU A 34 9.32 21.81 22.33
N LYS A 35 9.52 21.35 23.56
CA LYS A 35 9.43 19.93 23.92
C LYS A 35 8.05 19.35 23.62
N ILE A 36 6.99 20.02 24.09
CA ILE A 36 5.60 19.55 23.87
C ILE A 36 5.24 19.51 22.38
N PRO A 37 5.45 20.61 21.59
CA PRO A 37 5.26 20.54 20.15
C PRO A 37 6.06 19.43 19.46
N SER A 38 7.31 19.18 19.85
CA SER A 38 8.14 18.12 19.28
C SER A 38 7.57 16.73 19.53
N ILE A 39 7.06 16.46 20.73
CA ILE A 39 6.41 15.18 21.06
C ILE A 39 5.12 15.00 20.25
N LEU A 40 4.32 16.06 20.09
CA LEU A 40 3.11 16.02 19.28
C LEU A 40 3.39 15.72 17.80
N ILE A 41 4.40 16.37 17.23
CA ILE A 41 4.87 16.14 15.85
C ILE A 41 5.34 14.69 15.70
N PHE A 42 6.11 14.19 16.67
CA PHE A 42 6.57 12.80 16.70
C PHE A 42 5.41 11.82 16.71
N ALA A 43 4.45 11.98 17.60
CA ALA A 43 3.29 11.10 17.72
C ALA A 43 2.41 11.14 16.45
N LEU A 44 2.18 12.33 15.90
CA LEU A 44 1.40 12.52 14.69
C LEU A 44 2.05 11.86 13.48
N GLY A 45 3.37 12.05 13.29
CA GLY A 45 4.09 11.45 12.16
C GLY A 45 4.11 9.93 12.24
N LEU A 46 4.32 9.36 13.43
CA LEU A 46 4.23 7.90 13.63
C LEU A 46 2.84 7.38 13.31
N TYR A 47 1.80 8.06 13.77
CA TYR A 47 0.41 7.74 13.45
C TYR A 47 0.16 7.75 11.94
N LEU A 48 0.64 8.78 11.23
CA LEU A 48 0.49 8.88 9.77
C LEU A 48 1.18 7.73 9.05
N ILE A 49 2.43 7.39 9.40
CA ILE A 49 3.18 6.30 8.78
C ILE A 49 2.46 4.96 8.97
N ILE A 50 2.01 4.65 10.19
CA ILE A 50 1.29 3.42 10.48
C ILE A 50 0.02 3.33 9.62
N ASN A 51 -0.72 4.43 9.49
CA ASN A 51 -1.95 4.44 8.71
C ASN A 51 -1.68 4.33 7.19
N ILE A 52 -0.74 5.09 6.64
CA ILE A 52 -0.42 5.04 5.20
C ILE A 52 0.03 3.63 4.78
N THR A 53 0.70 2.90 5.67
CA THR A 53 1.17 1.53 5.41
C THR A 53 0.14 0.45 5.76
N SER A 54 -1.07 0.82 6.16
CA SER A 54 -2.14 -0.12 6.55
C SER A 54 -3.13 -0.43 5.42
N ASP A 55 -2.93 0.14 4.23
CA ASP A 55 -3.69 -0.22 3.04
C ASP A 55 -3.44 -1.69 2.66
N TYR A 56 -4.42 -2.34 2.06
CA TYR A 56 -4.30 -3.74 1.65
C TYR A 56 -5.09 -4.05 0.39
N VAL A 57 -4.67 -5.12 -0.29
CA VAL A 57 -5.41 -5.73 -1.39
C VAL A 57 -6.21 -6.91 -0.85
N GLU A 58 -7.45 -7.02 -1.22
CA GLU A 58 -8.33 -8.12 -0.86
C GLU A 58 -8.78 -8.85 -2.12
N THR A 59 -8.60 -10.17 -2.13
CA THR A 59 -9.06 -11.04 -3.21
C THR A 59 -10.22 -11.91 -2.74
N CYS A 60 -11.26 -11.98 -3.55
CA CYS A 60 -12.41 -12.85 -3.36
C CYS A 60 -12.59 -13.73 -4.60
N ASN A 61 -13.46 -14.72 -4.53
CA ASN A 61 -13.74 -15.62 -5.67
C ASN A 61 -14.16 -14.88 -6.95
N ASN A 62 -14.81 -13.72 -6.83
CA ASN A 62 -15.40 -13.02 -7.97
C ASN A 62 -14.71 -11.69 -8.29
N LYS A 63 -13.85 -11.17 -7.40
CA LYS A 63 -13.31 -9.82 -7.50
C LYS A 63 -12.00 -9.62 -6.74
N ILE A 64 -11.28 -8.58 -7.14
CA ILE A 64 -10.16 -7.98 -6.42
C ILE A 64 -10.54 -6.58 -5.97
N SER A 65 -10.11 -6.17 -4.80
CA SER A 65 -10.36 -4.82 -4.29
C SER A 65 -9.14 -4.27 -3.56
N TYR A 66 -8.92 -2.97 -3.69
CA TYR A 66 -7.93 -2.23 -2.92
C TYR A 66 -8.65 -1.40 -1.86
N LYS A 67 -8.30 -1.62 -0.62
CA LYS A 67 -8.90 -0.97 0.54
C LYS A 67 -7.90 -0.01 1.18
N THR A 68 -8.29 1.25 1.26
CA THR A 68 -7.51 2.30 1.91
C THR A 68 -8.14 2.69 3.23
N ASN A 69 -7.33 3.12 4.16
CA ASN A 69 -7.80 3.70 5.42
C ASN A 69 -8.17 5.19 5.25
N PHE A 70 -8.63 5.81 6.34
CA PHE A 70 -9.05 7.21 6.35
C PHE A 70 -7.90 8.16 5.95
N VAL A 71 -6.70 7.96 6.49
CA VAL A 71 -5.52 8.81 6.20
C VAL A 71 -5.13 8.71 4.73
N SER A 72 -5.07 7.49 4.18
CA SER A 72 -4.76 7.28 2.76
C SER A 72 -5.80 7.93 1.83
N LYS A 73 -7.09 7.92 2.23
CA LYS A 73 -8.15 8.62 1.48
C LYS A 73 -7.96 10.13 1.47
N THR A 74 -7.59 10.71 2.61
CA THR A 74 -7.31 12.15 2.74
C THR A 74 -6.13 12.57 1.86
N LEU A 75 -5.15 11.66 1.65
CA LEU A 75 -4.01 11.85 0.74
C LEU A 75 -4.34 11.56 -0.73
N GLY A 76 -5.62 11.40 -1.07
CA GLY A 76 -6.10 11.25 -2.45
C GLY A 76 -6.13 9.81 -2.97
N LYS A 77 -5.76 8.80 -2.16
CA LYS A 77 -5.93 7.40 -2.56
C LYS A 77 -7.39 7.02 -2.54
N LYS A 78 -7.82 6.26 -3.53
CA LYS A 78 -9.20 5.79 -3.65
C LYS A 78 -9.28 4.29 -3.47
N ASN A 79 -10.35 3.83 -2.82
CA ASN A 79 -10.71 2.42 -2.90
C ASN A 79 -11.14 2.11 -4.34
N TRP A 80 -10.80 0.92 -4.79
CA TRP A 80 -11.33 0.41 -6.05
C TRP A 80 -11.65 -1.08 -5.93
N GLU A 81 -12.50 -1.54 -6.81
CA GLU A 81 -12.97 -2.90 -6.87
C GLU A 81 -13.20 -3.29 -8.32
N ILE A 82 -12.70 -4.46 -8.72
CA ILE A 82 -12.78 -4.97 -10.09
C ILE A 82 -13.22 -6.43 -10.04
N SER A 83 -14.17 -6.80 -10.87
CA SER A 83 -14.47 -8.22 -11.13
C SER A 83 -13.35 -8.87 -11.93
N TRP A 84 -13.00 -10.12 -11.62
CA TRP A 84 -11.98 -10.86 -12.39
C TRP A 84 -12.31 -10.90 -13.89
N LYS A 85 -13.59 -10.99 -14.24
CA LYS A 85 -14.06 -11.02 -15.63
C LYS A 85 -13.84 -9.73 -16.39
N ASP A 86 -13.73 -8.62 -15.68
CA ASP A 86 -13.53 -7.29 -16.29
C ASP A 86 -12.06 -6.98 -16.54
N ILE A 87 -11.13 -7.82 -16.08
CA ILE A 87 -9.69 -7.64 -16.30
C ILE A 87 -9.34 -8.16 -17.68
N LYS A 88 -8.87 -7.26 -18.54
CA LYS A 88 -8.47 -7.56 -19.92
C LYS A 88 -6.99 -7.89 -20.05
N LEU A 89 -6.16 -7.19 -19.27
CA LEU A 89 -4.70 -7.28 -19.38
C LEU A 89 -4.05 -6.88 -18.07
N ILE A 90 -2.96 -7.57 -17.74
CA ILE A 90 -2.11 -7.27 -16.60
C ILE A 90 -0.72 -6.94 -17.12
N LYS A 91 -0.20 -5.75 -16.81
CA LYS A 91 1.13 -5.31 -17.21
C LYS A 91 2.01 -5.01 -16.00
N SER A 92 3.21 -5.57 -15.99
CA SER A 92 4.25 -5.15 -15.05
C SER A 92 4.92 -3.88 -15.58
N GLN A 93 4.95 -2.83 -14.79
CA GLN A 93 5.62 -1.58 -15.14
C GLN A 93 6.32 -0.97 -13.91
N PRO A 94 7.44 -0.26 -14.12
CA PRO A 94 8.07 0.50 -13.03
C PRO A 94 7.11 1.59 -12.54
N THR A 95 6.98 1.72 -11.22
CA THR A 95 6.25 2.82 -10.62
C THR A 95 7.13 4.06 -10.53
N SER A 96 6.53 5.23 -10.35
CA SER A 96 7.25 6.50 -10.14
C SER A 96 8.21 6.48 -8.93
N GLN A 97 8.07 5.49 -8.05
CA GLN A 97 8.92 5.28 -6.88
C GLN A 97 10.05 4.24 -7.11
N GLY A 98 10.29 3.83 -8.37
CA GLY A 98 11.34 2.88 -8.74
C GLY A 98 11.06 1.42 -8.36
N SER A 99 9.90 1.09 -7.82
CA SER A 99 9.44 -0.30 -7.61
C SER A 99 8.62 -0.77 -8.79
N LYS A 100 8.57 -2.08 -9.01
CA LYS A 100 7.63 -2.66 -9.97
C LYS A 100 6.20 -2.57 -9.41
N GLY A 101 5.23 -2.38 -10.28
CA GLY A 101 3.81 -2.45 -9.97
C GLY A 101 3.08 -3.19 -11.08
N PHE A 102 1.90 -3.72 -10.75
CA PHE A 102 1.05 -4.41 -11.70
C PHE A 102 -0.17 -3.55 -12.00
N TYR A 103 -0.33 -3.23 -13.27
CA TYR A 103 -1.45 -2.46 -13.78
C TYR A 103 -2.49 -3.41 -14.34
N PHE A 104 -3.68 -3.36 -13.76
CA PHE A 104 -4.86 -4.09 -14.21
C PHE A 104 -5.66 -3.20 -15.14
N ASN A 105 -5.63 -3.53 -16.42
CA ASN A 105 -6.43 -2.83 -17.41
C ASN A 105 -7.78 -3.54 -17.52
N THR A 106 -8.86 -2.80 -17.40
CA THR A 106 -10.21 -3.35 -17.52
C THR A 106 -10.76 -3.23 -18.93
N ILE A 107 -11.87 -3.93 -19.20
CA ILE A 107 -12.61 -3.84 -20.46
C ILE A 107 -13.09 -2.40 -20.72
N LYS A 108 -13.26 -1.59 -19.68
CA LYS A 108 -13.67 -0.17 -19.76
C LYS A 108 -12.49 0.80 -19.91
N ASP A 109 -11.28 0.27 -20.19
CA ASP A 109 -10.02 1.01 -20.29
C ASP A 109 -9.60 1.76 -19.01
N ASP A 110 -10.18 1.41 -17.85
CA ASP A 110 -9.71 1.88 -16.56
C ASP A 110 -8.43 1.12 -16.16
N ASN A 111 -7.50 1.85 -15.53
CA ASN A 111 -6.22 1.31 -15.07
C ASN A 111 -6.15 1.34 -13.55
N PHE A 112 -5.85 0.20 -12.94
CA PHE A 112 -5.72 0.06 -11.50
C PHE A 112 -4.33 -0.49 -11.14
N LEU A 113 -3.64 0.18 -10.24
CA LEU A 113 -2.30 -0.18 -9.82
C LEU A 113 -2.33 -1.00 -8.53
N VAL A 114 -1.70 -2.16 -8.57
CA VAL A 114 -1.32 -2.95 -7.38
C VAL A 114 0.20 -2.89 -7.24
N PRO A 115 0.72 -2.29 -6.16
CA PRO A 115 2.16 -2.25 -5.93
C PRO A 115 2.71 -3.62 -5.58
N GLN A 116 3.93 -3.95 -6.01
CA GLN A 116 4.61 -5.22 -5.65
C GLN A 116 4.93 -5.34 -4.15
N ARG A 117 4.68 -4.29 -3.36
CA ARG A 117 5.00 -4.23 -1.92
C ARG A 117 3.96 -4.90 -1.02
N VAL A 118 3.33 -5.98 -1.49
CA VAL A 118 2.37 -6.76 -0.70
C VAL A 118 3.02 -8.04 -0.19
N GLU A 119 2.62 -8.48 1.00
CA GLU A 119 3.07 -9.75 1.58
C GLU A 119 2.60 -10.93 0.72
N ASN A 120 3.42 -12.00 0.66
CA ASN A 120 3.11 -13.20 -0.13
C ASN A 120 2.75 -12.89 -1.60
N PHE A 121 3.55 -12.03 -2.22
CA PHE A 121 3.29 -11.51 -3.57
C PHE A 121 3.16 -12.63 -4.61
N GLU A 122 3.97 -13.68 -4.54
CA GLU A 122 3.88 -14.84 -5.44
C GLU A 122 2.51 -15.54 -5.31
N LYS A 123 2.03 -15.73 -4.08
CA LYS A 123 0.70 -16.28 -3.83
C LYS A 123 -0.40 -15.37 -4.40
N PHE A 124 -0.22 -14.06 -4.26
CA PHE A 124 -1.11 -13.08 -4.85
C PHE A 124 -1.19 -13.22 -6.38
N LEU A 125 -0.04 -13.32 -7.07
CA LEU A 125 0.02 -13.53 -8.51
C LEU A 125 -0.64 -14.85 -8.95
N LEU A 126 -0.42 -15.94 -8.22
CA LEU A 126 -1.07 -17.22 -8.48
C LEU A 126 -2.60 -17.12 -8.40
N ILE A 127 -3.12 -16.40 -7.41
CA ILE A 127 -4.57 -16.18 -7.28
C ILE A 127 -5.10 -15.35 -8.45
N VAL A 128 -4.37 -14.31 -8.83
CA VAL A 128 -4.75 -13.44 -9.97
C VAL A 128 -4.76 -14.26 -11.26
N SER A 129 -3.69 -14.98 -11.56
CA SER A 129 -3.58 -15.82 -12.77
C SER A 129 -4.68 -16.89 -12.81
N SER A 130 -4.92 -17.58 -11.69
CA SER A 130 -5.95 -18.64 -11.62
C SER A 130 -7.38 -18.12 -11.81
N ASN A 131 -7.67 -16.89 -11.41
CA ASN A 131 -9.01 -16.30 -11.54
C ASN A 131 -9.23 -15.56 -12.85
N THR A 132 -8.18 -15.06 -13.49
CA THR A 132 -8.27 -14.33 -14.77
C THR A 132 -7.91 -15.18 -15.97
N GLY A 133 -7.14 -16.26 -15.80
CA GLY A 133 -6.55 -17.04 -16.89
C GLY A 133 -5.45 -16.28 -17.65
N ILE A 134 -4.96 -15.17 -17.12
CA ILE A 134 -3.91 -14.35 -17.73
C ILE A 134 -2.57 -14.74 -17.13
N ASP A 135 -1.61 -15.13 -17.99
CA ASP A 135 -0.22 -15.33 -17.57
C ASP A 135 0.42 -13.96 -17.22
N ILE A 136 1.08 -13.93 -16.08
CA ILE A 136 1.72 -12.73 -15.55
C ILE A 136 3.23 -13.00 -15.55
N ASP A 137 3.91 -12.41 -16.52
CA ASP A 137 5.37 -12.44 -16.64
C ASP A 137 6.09 -11.46 -15.68
#